data_2b4aa61fa3edf1eb708ec52407e6b2c2
#
_entry.id   2b4aa61fa3edf1eb708ec52407e6b2c2
#
_cell.length_a   1.000
_cell.length_b   1.000
_cell.length_c   1.000
_cell.angle_alpha   90.00
_cell.angle_beta   90.00
_cell.angle_gamma   90.00
#
_symmetry.space_group_name_H-M   'P 1'
#
loop_
_entity.id
_entity.type
_entity.pdbx_description
1 polymer ?
#
loop_
_entity_poly.entity_id
_entity_poly.type
_entity_poly.pdbx_seq_one_letter_code
_entity_poly.pdbx_strand_id
1 'polypeptide(L)'
;EITTRLVGSEMCIRDRGDTILENAAKEPHIVDVANFLNSMGANIKGAGTDVIRIKGVKRLHGCTYSIIPDQIEAGTFMMAAAATHGDVVIQDIIPKHMESISAKLIEMGCRIEEGDDSLRVIAEGCTLRSTNVKTLPYPGFPTDMQPQISVVLALAEGSSMVTESIFENRFKYVDELGRMGAKIKVEGNTAYIEGVKSFCGVQLNAPDLRAGAALVIAALAADGISEIDDIEYIQRGYEDFEGKITNLG
;
A
#
# COMPACT_ATOMS: atom_id res chain seq x y z
N GLU A 1 -8.34 14.10 1.80
CA GLU A 1 -9.23 14.16 2.99
C GLU A 1 -8.52 13.73 4.28
N ILE A 2 -7.56 12.80 4.24
CA ILE A 2 -6.77 12.39 5.42
C ILE A 2 -5.93 13.56 5.96
N THR A 3 -5.37 14.38 5.08
CA THR A 3 -4.62 15.60 5.43
C THR A 3 -5.47 16.63 6.17
N THR A 4 -6.74 16.78 5.83
CA THR A 4 -7.65 17.72 6.49
C THR A 4 -8.03 17.26 7.90
N ARG A 5 -8.10 15.96 8.14
CA ARG A 5 -8.38 15.39 9.47
C ARG A 5 -7.17 15.48 10.41
N LEU A 6 -5.94 15.34 9.90
CA LEU A 6 -4.70 15.52 10.66
C LEU A 6 -4.49 17.00 11.04
N VAL A 7 -4.71 17.93 10.11
CA VAL A 7 -4.62 19.37 10.36
C VAL A 7 -5.65 19.81 11.43
N GLY A 8 -6.87 19.25 11.41
CA GLY A 8 -7.85 19.45 12.48
C GLY A 8 -7.35 18.94 13.84
N SER A 9 -6.63 17.83 13.89
CA SER A 9 -6.07 17.26 15.11
C SER A 9 -4.98 18.15 15.74
N GLU A 10 -4.12 18.78 14.93
CA GLU A 10 -3.09 19.72 15.43
C GLU A 10 -3.70 20.95 16.10
N MET A 11 -4.76 21.50 15.55
CA MET A 11 -5.49 22.60 16.17
C MET A 11 -6.09 22.17 17.51
N CYS A 12 -6.70 20.99 17.58
CA CYS A 12 -7.31 20.46 18.80
C CYS A 12 -6.29 20.18 19.91
N ILE A 13 -5.05 19.80 19.58
CA ILE A 13 -3.97 19.54 20.55
C ILE A 13 -3.59 20.84 21.29
N ARG A 14 -3.65 21.98 20.63
CA ARG A 14 -3.30 23.31 21.20
C ARG A 14 -4.49 24.03 21.82
N ASP A 15 -5.69 23.53 21.64
CA ASP A 15 -6.88 24.12 22.22
C ASP A 15 -7.02 23.77 23.71
N ARG A 16 -7.71 24.63 24.49
CA ARG A 16 -7.89 24.40 25.93
C ARG A 16 -9.04 23.44 26.25
N GLY A 17 -9.62 22.80 25.24
CA GLY A 17 -10.77 21.89 25.34
C GLY A 17 -10.42 20.42 25.21
N ASP A 18 -11.45 19.60 25.31
CA ASP A 18 -11.41 18.18 24.98
C ASP A 18 -12.04 17.97 23.59
N THR A 19 -11.34 17.25 22.71
CA THR A 19 -11.84 16.88 21.38
C THR A 19 -12.02 15.38 21.31
N ILE A 20 -13.15 14.94 20.75
CA ILE A 20 -13.44 13.53 20.50
C ILE A 20 -13.60 13.37 18.99
N LEU A 21 -12.79 12.48 18.40
CA LEU A 21 -12.93 12.05 17.01
C LEU A 21 -13.59 10.67 17.02
N GLU A 22 -14.79 10.60 16.44
CA GLU A 22 -15.54 9.35 16.28
C GLU A 22 -15.37 8.82 14.86
N ASN A 23 -15.48 7.51 14.68
CA ASN A 23 -15.24 6.83 13.42
C ASN A 23 -13.85 7.14 12.86
N ALA A 24 -12.86 7.16 13.75
CA ALA A 24 -11.47 7.44 13.40
C ALA A 24 -10.82 6.28 12.64
N ALA A 25 -9.84 6.61 11.80
CA ALA A 25 -8.98 5.65 11.14
C ALA A 25 -8.12 4.89 12.18
N LYS A 26 -7.91 3.59 11.94
CA LYS A 26 -7.22 2.67 12.87
C LYS A 26 -5.85 2.23 12.39
N GLU A 27 -5.43 2.74 11.24
CA GLU A 27 -4.19 2.39 10.59
C GLU A 27 -2.97 2.63 11.50
N PRO A 28 -1.93 1.79 11.41
CA PRO A 28 -0.74 1.86 12.26
C PRO A 28 -0.08 3.25 12.27
N HIS A 29 -0.03 3.94 11.13
CA HIS A 29 0.54 5.28 11.04
C HIS A 29 -0.27 6.34 11.83
N ILE A 30 -1.58 6.14 12.05
CA ILE A 30 -2.37 7.01 12.92
C ILE A 30 -1.98 6.82 14.39
N VAL A 31 -1.72 5.57 14.79
CA VAL A 31 -1.20 5.25 16.13
C VAL A 31 0.19 5.85 16.32
N ASP A 32 1.04 5.74 15.31
CA ASP A 32 2.40 6.27 15.33
C ASP A 32 2.42 7.80 15.47
N VAL A 33 1.59 8.52 14.71
CA VAL A 33 1.42 9.98 14.85
C VAL A 33 0.95 10.35 16.26
N ALA A 34 0.00 9.61 16.84
CA ALA A 34 -0.46 9.86 18.20
C ALA A 34 0.65 9.63 19.23
N ASN A 35 1.47 8.58 19.06
CA ASN A 35 2.62 8.29 19.92
C ASN A 35 3.69 9.38 19.79
N PHE A 36 4.00 9.82 18.57
CA PHE A 36 4.93 10.92 18.31
C PHE A 36 4.48 12.20 19.02
N LEU A 37 3.21 12.60 18.84
CA LEU A 37 2.66 13.80 19.48
C LEU A 37 2.62 13.66 20.99
N ASN A 38 2.29 12.48 21.53
CA ASN A 38 2.35 12.23 22.98
C ASN A 38 3.79 12.34 23.53
N SER A 39 4.77 11.91 22.76
CA SER A 39 6.20 12.11 23.11
C SER A 39 6.60 13.59 23.14
N MET A 40 5.87 14.45 22.43
CA MET A 40 6.02 15.91 22.48
C MET A 40 5.21 16.56 23.61
N GLY A 41 4.49 15.77 24.43
CA GLY A 41 3.69 16.25 25.54
C GLY A 41 2.21 16.46 25.24
N ALA A 42 1.71 15.96 24.11
CA ALA A 42 0.27 15.89 23.84
C ALA A 42 -0.45 14.89 24.77
N ASN A 43 -1.76 14.95 24.81
CA ASN A 43 -2.58 14.00 25.57
C ASN A 43 -3.63 13.39 24.63
N ILE A 44 -3.21 12.39 23.87
CA ILE A 44 -4.02 11.66 22.89
C ILE A 44 -4.20 10.24 23.37
N LYS A 45 -5.45 9.77 23.41
CA LYS A 45 -5.82 8.40 23.82
C LYS A 45 -6.78 7.79 22.80
N GLY A 46 -6.75 6.46 22.68
CA GLY A 46 -7.66 5.73 21.81
C GLY A 46 -7.22 5.64 20.35
N ALA A 47 -6.01 6.11 19.98
CA ALA A 47 -5.46 5.87 18.65
C ALA A 47 -5.40 4.35 18.37
N GLY A 48 -5.78 3.93 17.15
CA GLY A 48 -5.95 2.52 16.79
C GLY A 48 -7.35 1.97 17.09
N THR A 49 -8.22 2.77 17.70
CA THR A 49 -9.65 2.47 17.87
C THR A 49 -10.51 3.44 17.04
N ASP A 50 -11.80 3.21 17.01
CA ASP A 50 -12.75 4.09 16.32
C ASP A 50 -13.02 5.43 17.04
N VAL A 51 -12.51 5.59 18.28
CA VAL A 51 -12.68 6.84 19.06
C VAL A 51 -11.35 7.33 19.57
N ILE A 52 -10.92 8.49 19.08
CA ILE A 52 -9.70 9.16 19.55
C ILE A 52 -10.13 10.36 20.43
N ARG A 53 -9.55 10.45 21.62
CA ARG A 53 -9.76 11.53 22.57
C ARG A 53 -8.48 12.34 22.70
N ILE A 54 -8.60 13.65 22.48
CA ILE A 54 -7.50 14.60 22.55
C ILE A 54 -7.85 15.63 23.63
N LYS A 55 -7.01 15.68 24.66
CA LYS A 55 -7.09 16.71 25.68
C LYS A 55 -6.06 17.79 25.37
N GLY A 56 -6.53 19.00 25.13
CA GLY A 56 -5.68 20.12 24.76
C GLY A 56 -4.64 20.44 25.83
N VAL A 57 -3.43 20.80 25.39
CA VAL A 57 -2.28 21.14 26.23
C VAL A 57 -1.77 22.55 25.91
N LYS A 58 -1.13 23.22 26.87
CA LYS A 58 -0.66 24.62 26.69
C LYS A 58 0.42 24.73 25.61
N ARG A 59 1.30 23.74 25.48
CA ARG A 59 2.39 23.70 24.49
C ARG A 59 2.91 22.28 24.32
N LEU A 60 3.46 22.00 23.14
CA LEU A 60 4.28 20.85 22.86
C LEU A 60 5.77 21.22 22.99
N HIS A 61 6.62 20.23 23.21
CA HIS A 61 8.08 20.36 23.21
C HIS A 61 8.69 19.48 22.12
N GLY A 62 9.97 19.69 21.79
CA GLY A 62 10.70 18.82 20.87
C GLY A 62 10.96 17.45 21.48
N CYS A 63 11.08 16.45 20.64
CA CYS A 63 11.50 15.08 21.02
C CYS A 63 12.33 14.45 19.91
N THR A 64 13.04 13.37 20.25
CA THR A 64 13.60 12.43 19.28
C THR A 64 12.64 11.26 19.19
N TYR A 65 12.28 10.87 17.97
CA TYR A 65 11.31 9.82 17.71
C TYR A 65 11.70 9.02 16.47
N SER A 66 11.56 7.70 16.53
CA SER A 66 11.72 6.82 15.38
C SER A 66 10.34 6.47 14.87
N ILE A 67 10.05 6.83 13.62
CA ILE A 67 8.81 6.48 12.95
C ILE A 67 8.78 4.99 12.63
N ILE A 68 7.58 4.41 12.55
CA ILE A 68 7.42 3.02 12.13
C ILE A 68 7.73 2.85 10.63
N PRO A 69 8.15 1.65 10.21
CA PRO A 69 8.33 1.32 8.79
C PRO A 69 7.05 1.50 7.97
N ASP A 70 7.20 1.91 6.70
CA ASP A 70 6.07 2.06 5.79
C ASP A 70 5.57 0.69 5.29
N GLN A 71 4.39 0.29 5.76
CA GLN A 71 3.73 -0.94 5.34
C GLN A 71 3.38 -0.97 3.84
N ILE A 72 3.16 0.20 3.23
CA ILE A 72 2.77 0.26 1.81
C ILE A 72 4.00 0.10 0.91
N GLU A 73 5.14 0.68 1.30
CA GLU A 73 6.40 0.42 0.62
C GLU A 73 6.77 -1.07 0.72
N ALA A 74 6.75 -1.64 1.92
CA ALA A 74 7.00 -3.06 2.13
C ALA A 74 6.06 -3.95 1.29
N GLY A 75 4.76 -3.65 1.31
CA GLY A 75 3.75 -4.36 0.50
C GLY A 75 4.00 -4.23 -1.00
N THR A 76 4.49 -3.08 -1.47
CA THR A 76 4.83 -2.86 -2.87
C THR A 76 5.96 -3.80 -3.32
N PHE A 77 7.02 -3.98 -2.52
CA PHE A 77 8.08 -4.94 -2.80
C PHE A 77 7.61 -6.40 -2.68
N MET A 78 6.68 -6.71 -1.76
CA MET A 78 6.03 -8.04 -1.72
C MET A 78 5.28 -8.34 -3.02
N MET A 79 4.55 -7.36 -3.58
CA MET A 79 3.85 -7.52 -4.86
C MET A 79 4.82 -7.61 -6.03
N ALA A 80 5.94 -6.87 -6.01
CA ALA A 80 6.99 -6.98 -7.02
C ALA A 80 7.57 -8.40 -7.04
N ALA A 81 7.94 -8.95 -5.88
CA ALA A 81 8.42 -10.33 -5.76
C ALA A 81 7.40 -11.34 -6.31
N ALA A 82 6.11 -11.16 -6.01
CA ALA A 82 5.06 -12.04 -6.50
C ALA A 82 4.89 -11.95 -8.03
N ALA A 83 4.86 -10.74 -8.59
CA ALA A 83 4.65 -10.50 -10.03
C ALA A 83 5.81 -10.99 -10.89
N THR A 84 7.04 -10.94 -10.36
CA THR A 84 8.27 -11.38 -11.07
C THR A 84 8.67 -12.81 -10.75
N HIS A 85 7.84 -13.57 -10.00
CA HIS A 85 8.16 -14.91 -9.50
C HIS A 85 9.51 -14.98 -8.76
N GLY A 86 9.82 -13.94 -7.98
CA GLY A 86 11.07 -13.79 -7.24
C GLY A 86 11.05 -14.44 -5.85
N ASP A 87 12.19 -14.38 -5.20
CA ASP A 87 12.42 -14.74 -3.80
C ASP A 87 13.12 -13.58 -3.09
N VAL A 88 12.37 -12.81 -2.29
CA VAL A 88 12.82 -11.54 -1.72
C VAL A 88 12.59 -11.50 -0.22
N VAL A 89 13.61 -11.07 0.53
CA VAL A 89 13.51 -10.78 1.96
C VAL A 89 13.37 -9.27 2.16
N ILE A 90 12.31 -8.86 2.84
CA ILE A 90 12.03 -7.46 3.21
C ILE A 90 12.32 -7.33 4.69
N GLN A 91 13.26 -6.46 5.05
CA GLN A 91 13.75 -6.25 6.42
C GLN A 91 13.26 -4.91 6.98
N ASP A 92 13.46 -4.71 8.28
CA ASP A 92 13.08 -3.51 9.01
C ASP A 92 11.59 -3.17 8.86
N ILE A 93 10.73 -4.16 9.03
CA ILE A 93 9.28 -4.03 8.95
C ILE A 93 8.61 -4.52 10.24
N ILE A 94 7.31 -4.27 10.35
CA ILE A 94 6.48 -4.86 11.41
C ILE A 94 5.55 -5.89 10.73
N PRO A 95 5.86 -7.20 10.80
CA PRO A 95 5.13 -8.24 10.07
C PRO A 95 3.62 -8.21 10.32
N LYS A 96 3.21 -7.91 11.55
CA LYS A 96 1.81 -7.77 11.93
C LYS A 96 1.04 -6.71 11.11
N HIS A 97 1.72 -5.67 10.62
CA HIS A 97 1.08 -4.67 9.77
C HIS A 97 0.83 -5.18 8.34
N MET A 98 1.48 -6.30 7.97
CA MET A 98 1.42 -6.89 6.64
C MET A 98 0.41 -8.04 6.53
N GLU A 99 -0.27 -8.44 7.62
CA GLU A 99 -1.13 -9.63 7.67
C GLU A 99 -2.14 -9.73 6.52
N SER A 100 -2.84 -8.64 6.19
CA SER A 100 -3.84 -8.65 5.13
C SER A 100 -3.24 -8.82 3.73
N ILE A 101 -2.03 -8.30 3.51
CA ILE A 101 -1.27 -8.41 2.26
C ILE A 101 -0.71 -9.83 2.14
N SER A 102 -0.04 -10.31 3.19
CA SER A 102 0.51 -11.67 3.27
C SER A 102 -0.57 -12.73 3.05
N ALA A 103 -1.73 -12.57 3.69
CA ALA A 103 -2.85 -13.50 3.53
C ALA A 103 -3.31 -13.60 2.07
N LYS A 104 -3.35 -12.49 1.32
CA LYS A 104 -3.74 -12.51 -0.10
C LYS A 104 -2.67 -13.15 -0.97
N LEU A 105 -1.39 -12.89 -0.74
CA LEU A 105 -0.32 -13.56 -1.47
C LEU A 105 -0.26 -15.07 -1.21
N ILE A 106 -0.52 -15.49 0.03
CA ILE A 106 -0.64 -16.93 0.38
C ILE A 106 -1.85 -17.55 -0.33
N GLU A 107 -3.00 -16.88 -0.34
CA GLU A 107 -4.19 -17.34 -1.08
C GLU A 107 -3.92 -17.49 -2.58
N MET A 108 -3.10 -16.59 -3.15
CA MET A 108 -2.65 -16.65 -4.54
C MET A 108 -1.60 -17.73 -4.82
N GLY A 109 -1.03 -18.38 -3.80
CA GLY A 109 -0.09 -19.50 -3.93
C GLY A 109 1.36 -19.16 -3.62
N CYS A 110 1.69 -17.92 -3.23
CA CYS A 110 3.02 -17.58 -2.74
C CYS A 110 3.27 -18.19 -1.36
N ARG A 111 4.54 -18.45 -1.04
CA ARG A 111 4.96 -18.81 0.30
C ARG A 111 5.52 -17.59 1.01
N ILE A 112 5.05 -17.34 2.22
CA ILE A 112 5.51 -16.25 3.08
C ILE A 112 6.17 -16.87 4.32
N GLU A 113 7.40 -16.45 4.62
CA GLU A 113 8.10 -16.80 5.84
C GLU A 113 8.25 -15.54 6.71
N GLU A 114 7.77 -15.59 7.93
CA GLU A 114 7.74 -14.46 8.85
C GLU A 114 8.89 -14.57 9.85
N GLY A 115 9.70 -13.51 9.96
CA GLY A 115 10.69 -13.30 11.01
C GLY A 115 10.21 -12.30 12.06
N ASP A 116 11.08 -11.89 12.97
CA ASP A 116 10.75 -10.93 14.03
C ASP A 116 10.48 -9.52 13.45
N ASP A 117 11.29 -9.09 12.48
CA ASP A 117 11.25 -7.78 11.83
C ASP A 117 11.37 -7.87 10.31
N SER A 118 11.05 -9.03 9.74
CA SER A 118 11.23 -9.31 8.33
C SER A 118 10.16 -10.25 7.79
N LEU A 119 9.95 -10.20 6.47
CA LEU A 119 9.15 -11.14 5.71
C LEU A 119 9.93 -11.58 4.47
N ARG A 120 9.91 -12.88 4.18
CA ARG A 120 10.40 -13.44 2.92
C ARG A 120 9.23 -13.85 2.06
N VAL A 121 9.15 -13.31 0.85
CA VAL A 121 8.16 -13.68 -0.17
C VAL A 121 8.84 -14.60 -1.17
N ILE A 122 8.32 -15.80 -1.30
CA ILE A 122 8.82 -16.81 -2.22
C ILE A 122 7.72 -17.12 -3.23
N ALA A 123 7.87 -16.60 -4.44
CA ALA A 123 6.98 -16.83 -5.57
C ALA A 123 7.64 -17.69 -6.66
N GLU A 124 8.93 -18.00 -6.52
CA GLU A 124 9.66 -18.89 -7.42
C GLU A 124 9.00 -20.28 -7.49
N GLY A 125 8.72 -20.73 -8.71
CA GLY A 125 8.05 -22.00 -8.98
C GLY A 125 6.58 -22.07 -8.58
N CYS A 126 6.00 -20.97 -8.10
CA CYS A 126 4.58 -20.90 -7.76
C CYS A 126 3.73 -20.58 -9.01
N THR A 127 2.55 -21.16 -9.08
CA THR A 127 1.51 -20.74 -10.02
C THR A 127 0.58 -19.76 -9.28
N LEU A 128 0.58 -18.50 -9.71
CA LEU A 128 -0.31 -17.49 -9.16
C LEU A 128 -1.76 -17.82 -9.53
N ARG A 129 -2.64 -17.86 -8.54
CA ARG A 129 -4.07 -18.15 -8.69
C ARG A 129 -4.90 -16.89 -8.44
N SER A 130 -6.03 -16.82 -9.14
CA SER A 130 -6.99 -15.75 -8.95
C SER A 130 -7.57 -15.74 -7.53
N THR A 131 -7.81 -14.55 -7.00
CA THR A 131 -8.54 -14.33 -5.74
C THR A 131 -9.32 -13.02 -5.83
N ASN A 132 -10.31 -12.86 -4.94
CA ASN A 132 -11.07 -11.62 -4.84
C ASN A 132 -10.51 -10.75 -3.71
N VAL A 133 -10.40 -9.44 -3.99
CA VAL A 133 -9.91 -8.45 -3.03
C VAL A 133 -10.96 -7.38 -2.84
N LYS A 134 -11.20 -7.00 -1.59
CA LYS A 134 -12.00 -5.83 -1.24
C LYS A 134 -11.18 -4.94 -0.32
N THR A 135 -11.01 -3.67 -0.70
CA THR A 135 -10.35 -2.69 0.17
C THR A 135 -11.24 -2.37 1.36
N LEU A 136 -10.67 -2.34 2.54
CA LEU A 136 -11.34 -2.07 3.80
C LEU A 136 -10.42 -1.27 4.73
N PRO A 137 -10.99 -0.47 5.66
CA PRO A 137 -10.19 0.11 6.74
C PRO A 137 -9.38 -0.96 7.49
N TYR A 138 -8.24 -0.56 8.02
CA TYR A 138 -7.38 -1.45 8.81
C TYR A 138 -8.18 -2.19 9.93
N PRO A 139 -7.97 -3.50 10.12
CA PRO A 139 -6.93 -4.38 9.55
C PRO A 139 -7.29 -5.04 8.22
N GLY A 140 -8.26 -4.52 7.46
CA GLY A 140 -8.59 -5.03 6.14
C GLY A 140 -7.51 -4.72 5.09
N PHE A 141 -7.75 -5.16 3.84
CA PHE A 141 -6.80 -4.93 2.76
C PHE A 141 -6.71 -3.43 2.42
N PRO A 142 -5.51 -2.80 2.49
CA PRO A 142 -5.38 -1.36 2.35
C PRO A 142 -5.66 -0.89 0.92
N THR A 143 -6.41 0.22 0.80
CA THR A 143 -6.70 0.84 -0.50
C THR A 143 -5.43 1.28 -1.23
N ASP A 144 -4.36 1.61 -0.51
CA ASP A 144 -3.07 2.00 -1.10
C ASP A 144 -2.32 0.84 -1.77
N MET A 145 -2.73 -0.40 -1.51
CA MET A 145 -2.22 -1.60 -2.17
C MET A 145 -3.13 -2.11 -3.30
N GLN A 146 -4.26 -1.44 -3.55
CA GLN A 146 -5.23 -1.86 -4.55
C GLN A 146 -4.65 -1.85 -5.99
N PRO A 147 -3.86 -0.85 -6.44
CA PRO A 147 -3.24 -0.90 -7.76
C PRO A 147 -2.20 -2.02 -7.89
N GLN A 148 -1.35 -2.22 -6.87
CA GLN A 148 -0.28 -3.22 -6.90
C GLN A 148 -0.83 -4.66 -6.93
N ILE A 149 -1.83 -4.97 -6.10
CA ILE A 149 -2.45 -6.30 -6.13
C ILE A 149 -3.15 -6.57 -7.47
N SER A 150 -3.70 -5.53 -8.11
CA SER A 150 -4.35 -5.69 -9.43
C SER A 150 -3.36 -6.11 -10.51
N VAL A 151 -2.10 -5.66 -10.44
CA VAL A 151 -1.03 -6.12 -11.34
C VAL A 151 -0.78 -7.62 -11.14
N VAL A 152 -0.62 -8.07 -9.89
CA VAL A 152 -0.36 -9.48 -9.58
C VAL A 152 -1.54 -10.36 -10.00
N LEU A 153 -2.78 -9.89 -9.77
CA LEU A 153 -4.00 -10.59 -10.19
C LEU A 153 -4.15 -10.67 -11.71
N ALA A 154 -3.65 -9.66 -12.44
CA ALA A 154 -3.66 -9.69 -13.90
C ALA A 154 -2.66 -10.69 -14.51
N LEU A 155 -1.68 -11.17 -13.72
CA LEU A 155 -0.75 -12.24 -14.09
C LEU A 155 -1.16 -13.62 -13.50
N ALA A 156 -2.21 -13.66 -12.68
CA ALA A 156 -2.68 -14.87 -12.04
C ALA A 156 -3.60 -15.70 -12.95
N GLU A 157 -3.57 -17.02 -12.84
CA GLU A 157 -4.48 -17.90 -13.56
C GLU A 157 -5.92 -17.74 -13.07
N GLY A 158 -6.86 -17.52 -14.00
CA GLY A 158 -8.29 -17.39 -13.73
C GLY A 158 -8.80 -15.96 -13.76
N SER A 159 -9.90 -15.70 -13.06
CA SER A 159 -10.56 -14.40 -13.01
C SER A 159 -10.68 -13.91 -11.57
N SER A 160 -10.43 -12.64 -11.36
CA SER A 160 -10.45 -12.00 -10.05
C SER A 160 -11.34 -10.77 -10.05
N MET A 161 -11.81 -10.37 -8.87
CA MET A 161 -12.51 -9.11 -8.64
C MET A 161 -11.77 -8.28 -7.62
N VAL A 162 -11.59 -7.00 -7.91
CA VAL A 162 -11.06 -6.01 -6.97
C VAL A 162 -12.12 -4.95 -6.74
N THR A 163 -12.67 -4.91 -5.52
CA THR A 163 -13.69 -3.93 -5.13
C THR A 163 -13.06 -2.85 -4.26
N GLU A 164 -13.09 -1.61 -4.73
CA GLU A 164 -12.66 -0.43 -4.01
C GLU A 164 -13.83 0.13 -3.20
N SER A 165 -13.68 0.18 -1.86
CA SER A 165 -14.77 0.66 -0.98
C SER A 165 -14.39 1.88 -0.13
N ILE A 166 -13.18 2.43 -0.33
CA ILE A 166 -12.67 3.56 0.43
C ILE A 166 -12.69 4.86 -0.39
N PHE A 167 -12.22 4.79 -1.66
CA PHE A 167 -12.10 5.96 -2.53
C PHE A 167 -12.88 5.79 -3.83
N GLU A 168 -13.37 6.90 -4.35
CA GLU A 168 -13.93 6.97 -5.69
C GLU A 168 -12.81 7.15 -6.75
N ASN A 169 -13.05 6.65 -7.96
CA ASN A 169 -12.16 6.82 -9.13
C ASN A 169 -10.70 6.36 -8.92
N ARG A 170 -10.49 5.24 -8.22
CA ARG A 170 -9.16 4.72 -7.90
C ARG A 170 -8.53 3.82 -8.99
N PHE A 171 -9.21 3.58 -10.11
CA PHE A 171 -8.78 2.67 -11.18
C PHE A 171 -8.08 3.36 -12.35
N LYS A 172 -7.44 4.51 -12.15
CA LYS A 172 -6.77 5.30 -13.21
C LYS A 172 -5.64 4.56 -13.92
N TYR A 173 -5.00 3.60 -13.25
CA TYR A 173 -3.92 2.77 -13.79
C TYR A 173 -4.41 1.70 -14.80
N VAL A 174 -5.71 1.42 -14.85
CA VAL A 174 -6.27 0.33 -15.68
C VAL A 174 -6.03 0.58 -17.16
N ASP A 175 -6.15 1.80 -17.64
CA ASP A 175 -5.91 2.14 -19.04
C ASP A 175 -4.44 1.89 -19.42
N GLU A 176 -3.50 2.23 -18.54
CA GLU A 176 -2.07 1.98 -18.74
C GLU A 176 -1.75 0.48 -18.71
N LEU A 177 -2.31 -0.28 -17.78
CA LEU A 177 -2.18 -1.75 -17.78
C LEU A 177 -2.83 -2.37 -19.03
N GLY A 178 -3.93 -1.81 -19.52
CA GLY A 178 -4.54 -2.24 -20.78
C GLY A 178 -3.62 -2.09 -21.99
N ARG A 179 -2.78 -1.05 -22.03
CA ARG A 179 -1.75 -0.85 -23.05
C ARG A 179 -0.65 -1.92 -22.97
N MET A 180 -0.36 -2.42 -21.77
CA MET A 180 0.56 -3.54 -21.55
C MET A 180 -0.05 -4.91 -21.89
N GLY A 181 -1.33 -4.98 -22.23
CA GLY A 181 -2.05 -6.21 -22.59
C GLY A 181 -2.87 -6.82 -21.44
N ALA A 182 -3.02 -6.14 -20.30
CA ALA A 182 -3.91 -6.60 -19.25
C ALA A 182 -5.38 -6.57 -19.69
N LYS A 183 -6.16 -7.53 -19.20
CA LYS A 183 -7.59 -7.63 -19.44
C LYS A 183 -8.36 -7.26 -18.19
N ILE A 184 -8.68 -5.97 -18.06
CA ILE A 184 -9.35 -5.41 -16.88
C ILE A 184 -10.57 -4.62 -17.35
N LYS A 185 -11.73 -4.90 -16.76
CA LYS A 185 -12.97 -4.14 -16.99
C LYS A 185 -13.42 -3.54 -15.66
N VAL A 186 -13.65 -2.24 -15.64
CA VAL A 186 -14.13 -1.54 -14.44
C VAL A 186 -15.63 -1.27 -14.57
N GLU A 187 -16.40 -1.66 -13.56
CA GLU A 187 -17.82 -1.36 -13.44
C GLU A 187 -18.09 -0.78 -12.03
N GLY A 188 -18.42 0.50 -12.01
CA GLY A 188 -18.61 1.22 -10.75
C GLY A 188 -17.32 1.23 -9.90
N ASN A 189 -17.36 0.61 -8.74
CA ASN A 189 -16.24 0.50 -7.82
C ASN A 189 -15.55 -0.88 -7.86
N THR A 190 -15.79 -1.67 -8.90
CA THR A 190 -15.22 -3.02 -9.01
C THR A 190 -14.49 -3.20 -10.34
N ALA A 191 -13.26 -3.68 -10.28
CA ALA A 191 -12.50 -4.14 -11.44
C ALA A 191 -12.61 -5.67 -11.56
N TYR A 192 -12.98 -6.14 -12.75
CA TYR A 192 -12.97 -7.53 -13.15
C TYR A 192 -11.70 -7.77 -13.94
N ILE A 193 -10.87 -8.68 -13.48
CA ILE A 193 -9.53 -8.95 -14.01
C ILE A 193 -9.48 -10.38 -14.52
N GLU A 194 -9.17 -10.55 -15.80
CA GLU A 194 -8.86 -11.85 -16.39
C GLU A 194 -7.34 -11.99 -16.53
N GLY A 195 -6.78 -13.05 -15.99
CA GLY A 195 -5.34 -13.28 -16.02
C GLY A 195 -4.78 -13.43 -17.43
N VAL A 196 -3.60 -12.85 -17.64
CA VAL A 196 -2.81 -12.97 -18.89
C VAL A 196 -1.49 -13.65 -18.60
N LYS A 197 -0.84 -14.20 -19.63
CA LYS A 197 0.43 -14.93 -19.47
C LYS A 197 1.61 -14.01 -19.19
N SER A 198 1.64 -12.84 -19.81
CA SER A 198 2.67 -11.82 -19.64
C SER A 198 2.14 -10.45 -20.06
N PHE A 199 2.82 -9.41 -19.62
CA PHE A 199 2.67 -8.07 -20.14
C PHE A 199 3.69 -7.79 -21.23
N CYS A 200 3.40 -6.77 -22.06
CA CYS A 200 4.32 -6.25 -23.06
C CYS A 200 4.92 -4.92 -22.60
N GLY A 201 6.21 -4.72 -22.84
CA GLY A 201 6.88 -3.44 -22.59
C GLY A 201 6.32 -2.35 -23.49
N VAL A 202 5.96 -1.20 -22.89
CA VAL A 202 5.41 -0.01 -23.57
C VAL A 202 5.79 1.25 -22.81
N GLN A 203 5.57 2.41 -23.44
CA GLN A 203 5.68 3.70 -22.75
C GLN A 203 4.41 3.94 -21.91
N LEU A 204 4.58 4.31 -20.65
CA LEU A 204 3.53 4.48 -19.63
C LEU A 204 3.64 5.86 -18.97
N ASN A 205 2.53 6.35 -18.43
CA ASN A 205 2.51 7.54 -17.61
C ASN A 205 2.05 7.19 -16.19
N ALA A 206 2.80 7.61 -15.17
CA ALA A 206 2.39 7.43 -13.78
C ALA A 206 1.28 8.44 -13.43
N PRO A 207 0.02 8.01 -13.22
CA PRO A 207 -1.07 8.97 -12.99
C PRO A 207 -1.11 9.49 -11.55
N ASP A 208 -0.52 8.77 -10.63
CA ASP A 208 -0.36 9.12 -9.21
C ASP A 208 0.69 8.22 -8.53
N LEU A 209 0.94 8.45 -7.24
CA LEU A 209 1.92 7.74 -6.44
C LEU A 209 1.74 6.20 -6.47
N ARG A 210 0.55 5.70 -6.15
CA ARG A 210 0.30 4.26 -5.97
C ARG A 210 0.11 3.54 -7.31
N ALA A 211 -0.58 4.20 -8.22
CA ALA A 211 -0.71 3.71 -9.58
C ALA A 211 0.65 3.66 -10.28
N GLY A 212 1.49 4.69 -10.13
CA GLY A 212 2.84 4.70 -10.67
C GLY A 212 3.69 3.54 -10.14
N ALA A 213 3.70 3.30 -8.83
CA ALA A 213 4.41 2.16 -8.26
C ALA A 213 3.90 0.81 -8.80
N ALA A 214 2.59 0.67 -9.00
CA ALA A 214 2.01 -0.52 -9.61
C ALA A 214 2.46 -0.71 -11.07
N LEU A 215 2.56 0.38 -11.84
CA LEU A 215 3.07 0.32 -13.21
C LEU A 215 4.55 -0.06 -13.28
N VAL A 216 5.36 0.33 -12.29
CA VAL A 216 6.74 -0.17 -12.17
C VAL A 216 6.76 -1.68 -11.94
N ILE A 217 5.92 -2.21 -11.04
CA ILE A 217 5.80 -3.66 -10.84
C ILE A 217 5.40 -4.36 -12.14
N ALA A 218 4.42 -3.81 -12.87
CA ALA A 218 4.00 -4.37 -14.15
C ALA A 218 5.12 -4.35 -15.20
N ALA A 219 5.91 -3.26 -15.24
CA ALA A 219 7.07 -3.14 -16.14
C ALA A 219 8.16 -4.15 -15.82
N LEU A 220 8.44 -4.43 -14.52
CA LEU A 220 9.39 -5.47 -14.11
C LEU A 220 8.97 -6.87 -14.53
N ALA A 221 7.67 -7.13 -14.62
CA ALA A 221 7.11 -8.42 -15.03
C ALA A 221 6.82 -8.51 -16.55
N ALA A 222 7.10 -7.46 -17.32
CA ALA A 222 6.78 -7.39 -18.74
C ALA A 222 7.88 -7.93 -19.64
N ASP A 223 7.48 -8.50 -20.79
CA ASP A 223 8.41 -8.83 -21.87
C ASP A 223 8.77 -7.55 -22.66
N GLY A 224 10.05 -7.24 -22.77
CA GLY A 224 10.56 -6.10 -23.52
C GLY A 224 10.94 -4.92 -22.64
N ILE A 225 10.95 -3.71 -23.21
CA ILE A 225 11.35 -2.48 -22.54
C ILE A 225 10.10 -1.64 -22.26
N SER A 226 9.98 -1.19 -21.02
CA SER A 226 8.98 -0.19 -20.62
C SER A 226 9.66 1.11 -20.24
N GLU A 227 9.07 2.23 -20.62
CA GLU A 227 9.46 3.57 -20.17
C GLU A 227 8.30 4.15 -19.35
N ILE A 228 8.61 4.75 -18.20
CA ILE A 228 7.60 5.33 -17.33
C ILE A 228 7.89 6.81 -17.13
N ASP A 229 6.98 7.64 -17.60
CA ASP A 229 7.02 9.09 -17.44
C ASP A 229 6.36 9.52 -16.13
N ASP A 230 6.56 10.79 -15.71
CA ASP A 230 5.96 11.40 -14.50
C ASP A 230 6.37 10.69 -13.19
N ILE A 231 7.61 10.19 -13.12
CA ILE A 231 8.10 9.38 -11.98
C ILE A 231 8.21 10.18 -10.68
N GLU A 232 8.18 11.51 -10.73
CA GLU A 232 8.15 12.38 -9.54
C GLU A 232 6.95 12.08 -8.63
N TYR A 233 5.86 11.56 -9.19
CA TYR A 233 4.73 11.09 -8.36
C TYR A 233 5.12 9.88 -7.50
N ILE A 234 6.03 9.02 -7.97
CA ILE A 234 6.51 7.86 -7.23
C ILE A 234 7.56 8.30 -6.20
N GLN A 235 8.54 9.10 -6.64
CA GLN A 235 9.69 9.52 -5.81
C GLN A 235 9.29 10.30 -4.56
N ARG A 236 8.15 11.00 -4.58
CA ARG A 236 7.66 11.73 -3.39
C ARG A 236 7.23 10.84 -2.22
N GLY A 237 6.99 9.55 -2.42
CA GLY A 237 6.47 8.65 -1.39
C GLY A 237 7.20 7.31 -1.26
N TYR A 238 8.23 7.08 -2.08
CA TYR A 238 9.14 5.93 -1.96
C TYR A 238 10.57 6.45 -1.90
N GLU A 239 11.29 6.11 -0.84
CA GLU A 239 12.68 6.51 -0.69
C GLU A 239 13.58 5.62 -1.54
N ASP A 240 14.37 6.23 -2.43
CA ASP A 240 15.34 5.54 -3.30
C ASP A 240 14.77 4.29 -4.01
N PHE A 241 13.56 4.43 -4.58
CA PHE A 241 12.82 3.32 -5.17
C PHE A 241 13.60 2.63 -6.29
N GLU A 242 14.23 3.41 -7.16
CA GLU A 242 15.04 2.93 -8.27
C GLU A 242 16.29 2.18 -7.77
N GLY A 243 16.99 2.74 -6.77
CA GLY A 243 18.16 2.12 -6.18
C GLY A 243 17.82 0.78 -5.51
N LYS A 244 16.70 0.71 -4.78
CA LYS A 244 16.22 -0.52 -4.15
C LYS A 244 15.89 -1.59 -5.19
N ILE A 245 15.20 -1.25 -6.27
CA ILE A 245 14.90 -2.20 -7.37
C ILE A 245 16.18 -2.67 -8.04
N THR A 246 17.09 -1.76 -8.39
CA THR A 246 18.36 -2.10 -9.05
C THR A 246 19.22 -3.05 -8.20
N ASN A 247 19.17 -2.91 -6.87
CA ASN A 247 19.92 -3.78 -5.96
C ASN A 247 19.32 -5.19 -5.82
N LEU A 248 18.09 -5.39 -6.23
CA LEU A 248 17.44 -6.72 -6.25
C LEU A 248 17.80 -7.54 -7.51
N GLY A 249 18.32 -6.93 -8.55
CA GLY A 249 18.79 -7.56 -9.78
C GLY A 249 17.98 -7.19 -10.99
#